data_70162d24fea4b073111283981fa0738f
#
_entry.id   70162d24fea4b073111283981fa0738f
#
_cell.length_a   1.000
_cell.length_b   1.000
_cell.length_c   1.000
_cell.angle_alpha   90.00
_cell.angle_beta   90.00
_cell.angle_gamma   90.00
#
_symmetry.space_group_name_H-M   'P 1'
#
loop_
_entity.id
_entity.type
_entity.pdbx_description
1 polymer ?
#
loop_
_entity_poly.entity_id
_entity_poly.type
_entity_poly.pdbx_seq_one_letter_code
_entity_poly.pdbx_strand_id
1 'polypeptide(L)'
;MPSRNGNTISDLVAKHVLKWTDPNFHIYSWLDRGSDERQYCAPGIDLPIATIMRTKYGEYPEYHTSLDDLINVVTPQGLNGGYWALRRALEIIEKNRKYKVSVMCEPQMGKRGLYPSLSTKTPQQDVILMMNFISLCDGNCTLIEIAEKLNVPTWELYDLVNLLESHKIISTVE
;
A
#
# COMPACT_ATOMS: atom_id res chain seq x y z
N MET A 1 -7.65 7.59 10.30
CA MET A 1 -7.40 7.43 11.76
C MET A 1 -6.38 6.33 11.95
N PRO A 2 -5.22 6.58 12.56
CA PRO A 2 -4.23 5.55 12.83
C PRO A 2 -4.69 4.61 13.95
N SER A 3 -4.00 3.47 14.06
CA SER A 3 -4.07 2.61 15.24
C SER A 3 -3.56 3.34 16.49
N ARG A 4 -3.77 2.77 17.67
CA ARG A 4 -3.30 3.36 18.94
C ARG A 4 -1.79 3.63 18.95
N ASN A 5 -1.00 2.73 18.37
CA ASN A 5 0.46 2.86 18.29
C ASN A 5 0.94 3.72 17.11
N GLY A 6 0.12 3.89 16.07
CA GLY A 6 0.38 4.76 14.92
C GLY A 6 1.49 4.30 13.96
N ASN A 7 2.08 3.12 14.19
CA ASN A 7 3.20 2.57 13.43
C ASN A 7 3.04 1.08 13.07
N THR A 8 1.82 0.58 13.08
CA THR A 8 1.51 -0.80 12.70
C THR A 8 1.50 -0.98 11.19
N ILE A 9 1.47 -2.24 10.72
CA ILE A 9 1.33 -2.54 9.29
C ILE A 9 0.06 -1.91 8.70
N SER A 10 -1.05 -1.89 9.45
CA SER A 10 -2.30 -1.26 9.01
C SER A 10 -2.15 0.24 8.83
N ASP A 11 -1.36 0.92 9.68
CA ASP A 11 -1.08 2.35 9.54
C ASP A 11 -0.23 2.64 8.31
N LEU A 12 0.80 1.83 8.07
CA LEU A 12 1.68 1.95 6.91
C LEU A 12 0.89 1.76 5.62
N VAL A 13 0.10 0.69 5.55
CA VAL A 13 -0.73 0.37 4.38
C VAL A 13 -1.79 1.44 4.13
N ALA A 14 -2.50 1.89 5.17
CA ALA A 14 -3.51 2.93 5.03
C ALA A 14 -2.91 4.24 4.49
N LYS A 15 -1.79 4.68 5.03
CA LYS A 15 -1.06 5.87 4.56
C LYS A 15 -0.60 5.71 3.11
N HIS A 16 -0.02 4.55 2.78
CA HIS A 16 0.44 4.25 1.43
C HIS A 16 -0.70 4.30 0.41
N VAL A 17 -1.81 3.61 0.68
CA VAL A 17 -2.98 3.62 -0.22
C VAL A 17 -3.52 5.03 -0.39
N LEU A 18 -3.70 5.78 0.69
CA LEU A 18 -4.24 7.13 0.62
C LEU A 18 -3.31 8.10 -0.11
N LYS A 19 -1.99 8.03 0.11
CA LYS A 19 -0.99 8.82 -0.62
C LYS A 19 -1.18 8.75 -2.15
N TRP A 20 -1.54 7.58 -2.67
CA TRP A 20 -1.68 7.34 -4.10
C TRP A 20 -3.13 7.41 -4.62
N THR A 21 -4.12 7.53 -3.74
CA THR A 21 -5.53 7.64 -4.14
C THR A 21 -6.10 9.03 -3.90
N ASP A 22 -5.66 9.70 -2.86
CA ASP A 22 -6.04 11.09 -2.53
C ASP A 22 -4.86 11.78 -1.84
N PRO A 23 -3.97 12.44 -2.58
CA PRO A 23 -2.79 13.10 -2.01
C PRO A 23 -3.10 14.16 -0.94
N ASN A 24 -4.33 14.65 -0.89
CA ASN A 24 -4.79 15.63 0.09
C ASN A 24 -5.48 15.00 1.30
N PHE A 25 -5.34 13.68 1.50
CA PHE A 25 -5.97 13.00 2.62
C PHE A 25 -5.53 13.59 3.97
N HIS A 26 -6.45 13.59 4.93
CA HIS A 26 -6.21 14.08 6.28
C HIS A 26 -5.90 12.93 7.25
N ILE A 27 -4.91 13.12 8.12
CA ILE A 27 -4.58 12.16 9.19
C ILE A 27 -5.07 12.73 10.52
N TYR A 28 -6.01 12.04 11.14
CA TYR A 28 -6.53 12.37 12.47
C TYR A 28 -5.63 11.81 13.57
N SER A 29 -5.71 12.38 14.74
CA SER A 29 -5.08 11.83 15.93
C SER A 29 -5.83 10.59 16.42
N TRP A 30 -5.12 9.64 17.03
CA TRP A 30 -5.75 8.56 17.79
C TRP A 30 -6.69 9.08 18.87
N LEU A 31 -6.43 10.27 19.41
CA LEU A 31 -7.28 10.88 20.45
C LEU A 31 -8.65 11.32 19.92
N ASP A 32 -8.81 11.43 18.59
CA ASP A 32 -10.08 11.76 17.93
C ASP A 32 -10.95 10.54 17.62
N ARG A 33 -10.58 9.36 18.14
CA ARG A 33 -11.30 8.11 17.96
C ARG A 33 -12.72 8.18 18.50
N GLY A 34 -13.66 7.49 17.87
CA GLY A 34 -15.05 7.54 18.27
C GLY A 34 -15.89 6.32 17.88
N SER A 35 -15.31 5.36 17.17
CA SER A 35 -16.00 4.18 16.66
C SER A 35 -15.40 2.88 17.24
N ASP A 36 -15.47 1.78 16.51
CA ASP A 36 -15.09 0.43 16.94
C ASP A 36 -13.62 0.30 17.31
N GLU A 37 -12.74 1.11 16.73
CA GLU A 37 -11.31 1.14 17.05
C GLU A 37 -11.06 1.39 18.55
N ARG A 38 -11.98 2.05 19.25
CA ARG A 38 -11.89 2.25 20.70
C ARG A 38 -11.83 0.95 21.49
N GLN A 39 -12.54 -0.07 21.01
CA GLN A 39 -12.60 -1.38 21.66
C GLN A 39 -11.42 -2.24 21.21
N TYR A 40 -11.21 -2.35 19.90
CA TYR A 40 -10.19 -3.23 19.34
C TYR A 40 -8.75 -2.79 19.62
N CYS A 41 -8.50 -1.49 19.72
CA CYS A 41 -7.19 -0.96 20.07
C CYS A 41 -7.09 -0.56 21.56
N ALA A 42 -8.02 -1.00 22.42
CA ALA A 42 -7.98 -0.71 23.84
C ALA A 42 -6.77 -1.39 24.51
N PRO A 43 -6.23 -0.81 25.60
CA PRO A 43 -5.17 -1.44 26.38
C PRO A 43 -5.55 -2.86 26.81
N GLY A 44 -4.66 -3.81 26.57
CA GLY A 44 -4.87 -5.24 26.86
C GLY A 44 -5.41 -6.06 25.69
N ILE A 45 -6.01 -5.42 24.66
CA ILE A 45 -6.42 -6.02 23.38
C ILE A 45 -5.44 -5.61 22.29
N ASP A 46 -5.36 -4.30 22.03
CA ASP A 46 -4.39 -3.60 21.20
C ASP A 46 -4.17 -4.18 19.78
N LEU A 47 -5.26 -4.49 19.09
CA LEU A 47 -5.19 -4.92 17.71
C LEU A 47 -4.71 -3.79 16.79
N PRO A 48 -3.93 -4.08 15.76
CA PRO A 48 -3.36 -3.08 14.85
C PRO A 48 -4.40 -2.62 13.82
N ILE A 49 -5.45 -1.92 14.25
CA ILE A 49 -6.53 -1.47 13.38
C ILE A 49 -6.35 0.02 13.05
N ALA A 50 -6.22 0.32 11.77
CA ALA A 50 -6.32 1.67 11.21
C ALA A 50 -7.65 1.83 10.47
N THR A 51 -8.27 2.99 10.59
CA THR A 51 -9.55 3.29 9.95
C THR A 51 -9.35 4.21 8.75
N ILE A 52 -9.79 3.77 7.56
CA ILE A 52 -9.91 4.60 6.36
C ILE A 52 -11.37 5.02 6.24
N MET A 53 -11.61 6.31 6.06
CA MET A 53 -12.97 6.86 5.92
C MET A 53 -12.98 7.99 4.90
N ARG A 54 -14.10 8.21 4.23
CA ARG A 54 -14.26 9.32 3.28
C ARG A 54 -14.41 10.65 4.00
N THR A 55 -15.29 10.70 4.98
CA THR A 55 -15.46 11.85 5.89
C THR A 55 -15.51 11.28 7.30
N LYS A 56 -14.84 11.96 8.22
CA LYS A 56 -14.85 11.53 9.62
C LYS A 56 -16.25 11.72 10.21
N TYR A 57 -16.67 10.74 10.99
CA TYR A 57 -17.89 10.84 11.79
C TYR A 57 -17.88 12.11 12.65
N GLY A 58 -19.03 12.77 12.75
CA GLY A 58 -19.18 14.04 13.47
C GLY A 58 -18.67 15.29 12.75
N GLU A 59 -18.12 15.15 11.53
CA GLU A 59 -17.61 16.30 10.75
C GLU A 59 -18.51 16.68 9.56
N TYR A 60 -19.63 15.98 9.36
CA TYR A 60 -20.63 16.34 8.37
C TYR A 60 -22.00 16.50 9.04
N PRO A 61 -22.84 17.44 8.57
CA PRO A 61 -24.06 17.86 9.29
C PRO A 61 -25.13 16.75 9.33
N GLU A 62 -25.13 15.82 8.39
CA GLU A 62 -26.09 14.73 8.31
C GLU A 62 -25.78 13.60 9.30
N TYR A 63 -24.59 13.55 9.88
CA TYR A 63 -24.15 12.49 10.79
C TYR A 63 -25.13 12.28 11.95
N HIS A 64 -25.57 11.05 12.18
CA HIS A 64 -26.55 10.65 13.17
C HIS A 64 -27.92 11.31 13.01
N THR A 65 -28.28 11.74 11.81
CA THR A 65 -29.63 12.22 11.47
C THR A 65 -30.29 11.30 10.45
N SER A 66 -31.59 11.50 10.18
CA SER A 66 -32.31 10.78 9.11
C SER A 66 -31.86 11.16 7.69
N LEU A 67 -31.01 12.18 7.54
CA LEU A 67 -30.45 12.62 6.28
C LEU A 67 -29.10 11.93 5.94
N ASP A 68 -28.56 11.13 6.86
CA ASP A 68 -27.38 10.26 6.57
C ASP A 68 -27.83 9.02 5.79
N ASP A 69 -28.18 9.23 4.55
CA ASP A 69 -28.83 8.29 3.66
C ASP A 69 -28.19 8.21 2.27
N LEU A 70 -28.81 7.40 1.39
CA LEU A 70 -28.36 7.19 0.01
C LEU A 70 -28.66 8.37 -0.94
N ILE A 71 -29.40 9.37 -0.50
CA ILE A 71 -29.79 10.53 -1.31
C ILE A 71 -28.86 11.70 -1.02
N ASN A 72 -28.60 11.96 0.25
CA ASN A 72 -27.90 13.16 0.71
C ASN A 72 -26.38 12.95 0.90
N VAL A 73 -25.95 11.77 1.38
CA VAL A 73 -24.57 11.53 1.81
C VAL A 73 -23.88 10.43 1.02
N VAL A 74 -24.50 9.26 0.93
CA VAL A 74 -23.87 8.08 0.33
C VAL A 74 -24.07 8.09 -1.18
N THR A 75 -22.97 8.17 -1.92
CA THR A 75 -23.00 8.16 -3.40
C THR A 75 -22.35 6.89 -3.96
N PRO A 76 -22.72 6.46 -5.18
CA PRO A 76 -22.04 5.35 -5.86
C PRO A 76 -20.53 5.58 -5.99
N GLN A 77 -20.10 6.80 -6.26
CA GLN A 77 -18.70 7.18 -6.36
C GLN A 77 -17.99 7.06 -5.00
N GLY A 78 -18.68 7.47 -3.92
CA GLY A 78 -18.18 7.34 -2.56
C GLY A 78 -17.96 5.88 -2.15
N LEU A 79 -18.94 5.02 -2.41
CA LEU A 79 -18.85 3.59 -2.16
C LEU A 79 -17.74 2.93 -2.98
N ASN A 80 -17.66 3.24 -4.27
CA ASN A 80 -16.63 2.71 -5.15
C ASN A 80 -15.23 3.14 -4.70
N GLY A 81 -15.03 4.40 -4.31
CA GLY A 81 -13.76 4.89 -3.79
C GLY A 81 -13.33 4.17 -2.50
N GLY A 82 -14.27 4.00 -1.57
CA GLY A 82 -14.04 3.22 -0.33
C GLY A 82 -13.68 1.76 -0.62
N TYR A 83 -14.42 1.11 -1.53
CA TYR A 83 -14.16 -0.26 -1.95
C TYR A 83 -12.74 -0.42 -2.52
N TRP A 84 -12.32 0.45 -3.44
CA TRP A 84 -11.00 0.35 -4.04
C TRP A 84 -9.87 0.63 -3.05
N ALA A 85 -10.05 1.60 -2.15
CA ALA A 85 -9.06 1.87 -1.11
C ALA A 85 -8.87 0.65 -0.19
N LEU A 86 -9.95 0.04 0.29
CA LEU A 86 -9.89 -1.14 1.14
C LEU A 86 -9.36 -2.37 0.40
N ARG A 87 -9.79 -2.59 -0.85
CA ARG A 87 -9.30 -3.69 -1.67
C ARG A 87 -7.77 -3.60 -1.86
N ARG A 88 -7.25 -2.42 -2.20
CA ARG A 88 -5.80 -2.21 -2.32
C ARG A 88 -5.07 -2.43 -1.00
N ALA A 89 -5.64 -1.97 0.11
CA ALA A 89 -5.05 -2.19 1.42
C ALA A 89 -4.93 -3.68 1.75
N LEU A 90 -5.99 -4.45 1.54
CA LEU A 90 -5.98 -5.90 1.75
C LEU A 90 -5.00 -6.61 0.81
N GLU A 91 -4.99 -6.25 -0.47
CA GLU A 91 -4.07 -6.82 -1.45
C GLU A 91 -2.60 -6.56 -1.09
N ILE A 92 -2.28 -5.35 -0.60
CA ILE A 92 -0.94 -5.04 -0.11
C ILE A 92 -0.59 -5.93 1.08
N ILE A 93 -1.46 -6.07 2.07
CA ILE A 93 -1.21 -6.90 3.25
C ILE A 93 -0.95 -8.36 2.85
N GLU A 94 -1.78 -8.91 1.96
CA GLU A 94 -1.64 -10.29 1.46
C GLU A 94 -0.34 -10.53 0.70
N LYS A 95 0.10 -9.55 -0.09
CA LYS A 95 1.30 -9.64 -0.94
C LYS A 95 2.57 -9.08 -0.29
N ASN A 96 2.48 -8.54 0.91
CA ASN A 96 3.63 -7.90 1.56
C ASN A 96 4.62 -8.95 2.07
N ARG A 97 5.59 -9.29 1.26
CA ARG A 97 6.66 -10.24 1.57
C ARG A 97 8.01 -9.53 1.57
N LYS A 98 9.00 -10.13 2.17
CA LYS A 98 10.40 -9.76 2.02
C LYS A 98 10.99 -10.52 0.85
N TYR A 99 11.80 -9.85 0.06
CA TYR A 99 12.45 -10.44 -1.10
C TYR A 99 13.96 -10.35 -0.98
N LYS A 100 14.63 -11.38 -1.45
CA LYS A 100 16.10 -11.44 -1.50
C LYS A 100 16.56 -11.82 -2.89
N VAL A 101 17.59 -11.14 -3.37
CA VAL A 101 18.27 -11.49 -4.64
C VAL A 101 18.91 -12.86 -4.50
N SER A 102 18.64 -13.73 -5.47
CA SER A 102 19.16 -15.11 -5.53
C SER A 102 20.54 -15.22 -6.20
N VAL A 103 21.02 -14.14 -6.81
CA VAL A 103 22.31 -14.08 -7.51
C VAL A 103 23.22 -13.07 -6.82
N MET A 104 24.53 -13.36 -6.80
CA MET A 104 25.50 -12.40 -6.28
C MET A 104 25.75 -11.30 -7.29
N CYS A 105 25.97 -10.08 -6.80
CA CYS A 105 26.13 -8.86 -7.60
C CYS A 105 24.89 -8.53 -8.44
N GLU A 106 25.01 -7.47 -9.26
CA GLU A 106 23.94 -7.06 -10.14
C GLU A 106 23.73 -8.08 -11.27
N PRO A 107 22.50 -8.62 -11.45
CA PRO A 107 22.23 -9.64 -12.44
C PRO A 107 22.36 -9.10 -13.86
N GLN A 108 22.98 -9.87 -14.75
CA GLN A 108 23.07 -9.53 -16.18
C GLN A 108 21.71 -9.73 -16.86
N MET A 109 20.88 -8.71 -16.84
CA MET A 109 19.51 -8.74 -17.34
C MET A 109 19.43 -9.02 -18.86
N GLY A 110 20.40 -8.51 -19.63
CA GLY A 110 20.46 -8.75 -21.07
C GLY A 110 20.61 -10.22 -21.44
N LYS A 111 21.43 -10.99 -20.71
CA LYS A 111 21.55 -12.45 -20.92
C LYS A 111 20.27 -13.23 -20.55
N ARG A 112 19.38 -12.61 -19.79
CA ARG A 112 18.11 -13.21 -19.34
C ARG A 112 16.92 -12.76 -20.18
N GLY A 113 17.16 -11.95 -21.23
CA GLY A 113 16.10 -11.43 -22.10
C GLY A 113 15.18 -10.40 -21.41
N LEU A 114 15.62 -9.82 -20.30
CA LEU A 114 14.80 -8.90 -19.48
C LEU A 114 15.05 -7.43 -19.80
N TYR A 115 15.96 -7.11 -20.69
CA TYR A 115 16.02 -5.77 -21.27
C TYR A 115 15.09 -5.68 -22.49
N PRO A 116 14.36 -4.57 -22.66
CA PRO A 116 13.63 -4.32 -23.90
C PRO A 116 14.58 -4.40 -25.09
N SER A 117 14.24 -5.20 -26.09
CA SER A 117 15.10 -5.47 -27.27
C SER A 117 15.20 -4.32 -28.26
N LEU A 118 14.49 -3.20 -28.03
CA LEU A 118 14.47 -2.05 -28.92
C LEU A 118 14.43 -0.73 -28.13
N SER A 119 15.25 0.20 -28.59
CA SER A 119 15.38 1.57 -28.14
C SER A 119 14.10 2.37 -28.44
N THR A 120 13.10 2.29 -27.56
CA THR A 120 11.95 3.19 -27.56
C THR A 120 12.05 4.16 -26.37
N LYS A 121 11.48 5.36 -26.51
CA LYS A 121 11.67 6.49 -25.56
C LYS A 121 11.15 6.23 -24.12
N THR A 122 10.49 5.13 -23.87
CA THR A 122 9.89 4.80 -22.56
C THR A 122 10.58 3.65 -21.77
N PRO A 123 11.44 2.80 -22.34
CA PRO A 123 12.04 1.65 -21.65
C PRO A 123 13.01 2.00 -20.54
N GLN A 124 13.53 3.21 -20.51
CA GLN A 124 14.61 3.57 -19.57
C GLN A 124 14.08 3.70 -18.12
N GLN A 125 12.85 4.15 -17.92
CA GLN A 125 12.27 4.29 -16.59
C GLN A 125 11.93 2.92 -15.97
N ASP A 126 11.37 2.00 -16.74
CA ASP A 126 11.05 0.65 -16.26
C ASP A 126 12.31 -0.15 -15.90
N VAL A 127 13.37 0.00 -16.69
CA VAL A 127 14.66 -0.63 -16.39
C VAL A 127 15.28 -0.04 -15.11
N ILE A 128 15.23 1.28 -14.94
CA ILE A 128 15.73 1.94 -13.73
C ILE A 128 14.93 1.48 -12.52
N LEU A 129 13.61 1.42 -12.61
CA LEU A 129 12.75 0.92 -11.54
C LEU A 129 13.11 -0.52 -11.18
N MET A 130 13.24 -1.41 -12.17
CA MET A 130 13.62 -2.80 -11.98
C MET A 130 14.98 -2.94 -11.29
N MET A 131 16.00 -2.21 -11.74
CA MET A 131 17.34 -2.29 -11.15
C MET A 131 17.37 -1.73 -9.72
N ASN A 132 16.67 -0.62 -9.47
CA ASN A 132 16.52 -0.06 -8.14
C ASN A 132 15.75 -1.03 -7.22
N PHE A 133 14.69 -1.66 -7.70
CA PHE A 133 13.95 -2.67 -6.95
C PHE A 133 14.86 -3.84 -6.54
N ILE A 134 15.59 -4.42 -7.50
CA ILE A 134 16.54 -5.52 -7.25
C ILE A 134 17.57 -5.12 -6.21
N SER A 135 18.11 -3.89 -6.28
CA SER A 135 19.13 -3.41 -5.33
C SER A 135 18.63 -3.31 -3.88
N LEU A 136 17.30 -3.21 -3.69
CA LEU A 136 16.66 -3.16 -2.38
C LEU A 136 16.17 -4.52 -1.87
N CYS A 137 16.27 -5.57 -2.70
CA CYS A 137 15.90 -6.94 -2.33
C CYS A 137 17.04 -7.63 -1.55
N ASP A 138 17.33 -7.14 -0.35
CA ASP A 138 18.37 -7.68 0.55
C ASP A 138 17.83 -8.71 1.58
N GLY A 139 16.51 -8.91 1.61
CA GLY A 139 15.82 -9.78 2.56
C GLY A 139 15.37 -9.08 3.85
N ASN A 140 15.68 -7.79 4.02
CA ASN A 140 15.32 -7.04 5.24
C ASN A 140 14.03 -6.23 5.07
N CYS A 141 13.87 -5.59 3.90
CA CYS A 141 12.69 -4.75 3.62
C CYS A 141 11.54 -5.58 3.06
N THR A 142 10.33 -5.24 3.48
CA THR A 142 9.08 -5.74 2.88
C THR A 142 8.78 -5.02 1.58
N LEU A 143 7.88 -5.57 0.76
CA LEU A 143 7.49 -4.99 -0.53
C LEU A 143 6.99 -3.54 -0.42
N ILE A 144 6.16 -3.26 0.58
CA ILE A 144 5.65 -1.89 0.80
C ILE A 144 6.77 -0.93 1.22
N GLU A 145 7.74 -1.39 2.03
CA GLU A 145 8.89 -0.56 2.41
C GLU A 145 9.80 -0.26 1.22
N ILE A 146 9.96 -1.21 0.30
CA ILE A 146 10.66 -1.00 -0.97
C ILE A 146 9.89 -0.01 -1.83
N ALA A 147 8.56 -0.16 -1.96
CA ALA A 147 7.71 0.75 -2.72
C ALA A 147 7.79 2.20 -2.19
N GLU A 148 7.80 2.39 -0.87
CA GLU A 148 7.99 3.71 -0.25
C GLU A 148 9.37 4.31 -0.58
N LYS A 149 10.44 3.52 -0.52
CA LYS A 149 11.79 3.97 -0.89
C LYS A 149 11.90 4.37 -2.36
N LEU A 150 11.21 3.63 -3.24
CA LEU A 150 11.16 3.91 -4.68
C LEU A 150 10.18 5.03 -5.04
N ASN A 151 9.34 5.43 -4.10
CA ASN A 151 8.25 6.38 -4.28
C ASN A 151 7.31 5.99 -5.43
N VAL A 152 6.86 4.74 -5.40
CA VAL A 152 5.86 4.17 -6.33
C VAL A 152 4.77 3.46 -5.55
N PRO A 153 3.55 3.35 -6.09
CA PRO A 153 2.52 2.54 -5.45
C PRO A 153 2.89 1.05 -5.49
N THR A 154 2.69 0.34 -4.38
CA THR A 154 3.06 -1.08 -4.25
C THR A 154 2.48 -1.97 -5.36
N TRP A 155 1.27 -1.67 -5.82
CA TRP A 155 0.60 -2.45 -6.86
C TRP A 155 1.26 -2.34 -8.24
N GLU A 156 2.06 -1.32 -8.51
CA GLU A 156 2.88 -1.24 -9.73
C GLU A 156 4.09 -2.18 -9.71
N LEU A 157 4.47 -2.67 -8.54
CA LEU A 157 5.58 -3.62 -8.39
C LEU A 157 5.15 -5.09 -8.56
N TYR A 158 3.86 -5.42 -8.55
CA TYR A 158 3.42 -6.83 -8.54
C TYR A 158 3.85 -7.60 -9.78
N ASP A 159 3.70 -7.01 -10.97
CA ASP A 159 4.11 -7.65 -12.22
C ASP A 159 5.63 -7.78 -12.30
N LEU A 160 6.36 -6.79 -11.81
CA LEU A 160 7.81 -6.84 -11.71
C LEU A 160 8.27 -7.96 -10.77
N VAL A 161 7.66 -8.10 -9.60
CA VAL A 161 7.93 -9.18 -8.64
C VAL A 161 7.71 -10.53 -9.31
N ASN A 162 6.54 -10.74 -9.92
CA ASN A 162 6.20 -11.99 -10.61
C ASN A 162 7.22 -12.32 -11.72
N LEU A 163 7.62 -11.32 -12.49
CA LEU A 163 8.63 -11.46 -13.54
C LEU A 163 9.98 -11.91 -12.95
N LEU A 164 10.46 -11.23 -11.93
CA LEU A 164 11.76 -11.52 -11.33
C LEU A 164 11.80 -12.87 -10.60
N GLU A 165 10.70 -13.28 -9.95
CA GLU A 165 10.55 -14.61 -9.34
C GLU A 165 10.54 -15.70 -10.41
N SER A 166 9.79 -15.52 -11.51
CA SER A 166 9.73 -16.50 -12.61
C SER A 166 11.11 -16.77 -13.25
N HIS A 167 11.96 -15.73 -13.27
CA HIS A 167 13.35 -15.82 -13.74
C HIS A 167 14.35 -16.19 -12.64
N LYS A 168 13.90 -16.51 -11.43
CA LYS A 168 14.74 -16.89 -10.28
C LYS A 168 15.80 -15.85 -9.94
N ILE A 169 15.49 -14.57 -10.13
CA ILE A 169 16.37 -13.46 -9.78
C ILE A 169 16.18 -13.08 -8.32
N ILE A 170 14.95 -13.12 -7.85
CA ILE A 170 14.60 -12.93 -6.45
C ILE A 170 13.84 -14.14 -5.92
N SER A 171 13.82 -14.28 -4.61
CA SER A 171 12.98 -15.23 -3.87
C SER A 171 12.42 -14.59 -2.61
N THR A 172 11.29 -15.09 -2.15
CA THR A 172 10.74 -14.71 -0.85
C THR A 172 11.63 -15.21 0.29
N VAL A 173 11.66 -14.44 1.37
CA VAL A 173 12.31 -14.81 2.64
C VAL A 173 11.21 -14.95 3.69
N GLU A 174 11.27 -15.98 4.50
CA GLU A 174 10.40 -16.21 5.66
C GLU A 174 10.64 -15.21 6.79
#